data_efaa29a7be74612432512edbb2b09b27
#
_entry.id   efaa29a7be74612432512edbb2b09b27
#
_cell.length_a   1.000
_cell.length_b   1.000
_cell.length_c   1.000
_cell.angle_alpha   90.00
_cell.angle_beta   90.00
_cell.angle_gamma   90.00
#
_symmetry.space_group_name_H-M   'P 1'
#
loop_
_entity.id
_entity.type
_entity.pdbx_description
1 polymer ?
#
loop_
_entity_poly.entity_id
_entity_poly.type
_entity_poly.pdbx_seq_one_letter_code
_entity_poly.pdbx_strand_id
1 'polypeptide(L)'
;MQKRISKRRSWLINAIIFIASFYAFRLVFDGCMNGNFNNTLALGGAVIVTGIIFWWQQRQSQATKNLKNVDQTMLTHYRKAGMSDEDIQFFRETMSTAKDQIDQLNQNMQSVSKFRAIELHSEPVKVSRAIFKTIVVEPQKLHAASDFLYRHLPTMVDLTKKHIAISKHEVKDK
;
A
#
# COMPACT_ATOMS: atom_id res chain seq x y z
N MET A 1 -28.25 13.68 13.86
CA MET A 1 -27.85 15.09 13.84
C MET A 1 -26.35 15.34 13.51
N GLN A 2 -25.51 14.31 13.44
CA GLN A 2 -24.05 14.42 13.22
C GLN A 2 -23.58 14.62 11.76
N LYS A 3 -24.43 14.38 10.77
CA LYS A 3 -24.05 14.44 9.33
C LYS A 3 -23.95 15.87 8.76
N ARG A 4 -24.54 16.86 9.44
CA ARG A 4 -24.51 18.29 8.99
C ARG A 4 -23.24 19.05 9.38
N ILE A 5 -22.55 18.63 10.44
CA ILE A 5 -21.36 19.33 10.97
C ILE A 5 -20.12 19.03 10.12
N SER A 6 -20.00 17.82 9.56
CA SER A 6 -18.85 17.43 8.74
C SER A 6 -18.80 18.15 7.38
N LYS A 7 -19.97 18.43 6.79
CA LYS A 7 -20.10 19.10 5.49
C LYS A 7 -19.76 20.59 5.56
N ARG A 8 -20.09 21.26 6.67
CA ARG A 8 -19.71 22.68 6.93
C ARG A 8 -18.21 22.82 7.18
N ARG A 9 -17.61 21.86 7.89
CA ARG A 9 -16.18 21.89 8.21
C ARG A 9 -15.31 21.66 6.95
N SER A 10 -15.73 20.80 6.04
CA SER A 10 -15.02 20.58 4.77
C SER A 10 -15.17 21.78 3.82
N TRP A 11 -16.33 22.45 3.81
CA TRP A 11 -16.53 23.66 3.02
C TRP A 11 -15.69 24.84 3.51
N LEU A 12 -15.58 25.03 4.83
CA LEU A 12 -14.71 26.05 5.43
C LEU A 12 -13.24 25.81 5.14
N ILE A 13 -12.77 24.57 5.20
CA ILE A 13 -11.39 24.21 4.88
C ILE A 13 -11.10 24.50 3.40
N ASN A 14 -12.00 24.14 2.49
CA ASN A 14 -11.83 24.43 1.07
C ASN A 14 -11.87 25.95 0.77
N ALA A 15 -12.69 26.72 1.47
CA ALA A 15 -12.73 28.18 1.34
C ALA A 15 -11.43 28.82 1.83
N ILE A 16 -10.85 28.35 2.94
CA ILE A 16 -9.57 28.84 3.47
C ILE A 16 -8.43 28.52 2.49
N ILE A 17 -8.41 27.32 1.92
CA ILE A 17 -7.41 26.89 0.92
C ILE A 17 -7.52 27.76 -0.33
N PHE A 18 -8.74 28.06 -0.80
CA PHE A 18 -8.97 28.89 -1.98
C PHE A 18 -8.50 30.34 -1.75
N ILE A 19 -8.78 30.88 -0.57
CA ILE A 19 -8.34 32.25 -0.19
C ILE A 19 -6.82 32.29 -0.08
N ALA A 20 -6.18 31.30 0.57
CA ALA A 20 -4.72 31.21 0.70
C ALA A 20 -4.04 31.07 -0.67
N SER A 21 -4.61 30.27 -1.58
CA SER A 21 -4.13 30.12 -2.96
C SER A 21 -4.24 31.41 -3.76
N PHE A 22 -5.33 32.15 -3.59
CA PHE A 22 -5.54 33.42 -4.26
C PHE A 22 -4.56 34.51 -3.77
N TYR A 23 -4.28 34.55 -2.46
CA TYR A 23 -3.28 35.46 -1.89
C TYR A 23 -1.86 35.10 -2.34
N ALA A 24 -1.52 33.80 -2.39
CA ALA A 24 -0.23 33.36 -2.88
C ALA A 24 -0.03 33.67 -4.37
N PHE A 25 -1.08 33.52 -5.18
CA PHE A 25 -1.05 33.89 -6.59
C PHE A 25 -0.82 35.39 -6.79
N ARG A 26 -1.48 36.22 -5.97
CA ARG A 26 -1.33 37.68 -6.02
C ARG A 26 0.07 38.15 -5.64
N LEU A 27 0.68 37.56 -4.59
CA LEU A 27 2.06 37.82 -4.19
C LEU A 27 3.09 37.42 -5.27
N VAL A 28 2.87 36.31 -5.97
CA VAL A 28 3.71 35.88 -7.09
C VAL A 28 3.58 36.87 -8.29
N PHE A 29 2.34 37.30 -8.56
CA PHE A 29 2.08 38.21 -9.67
C PHE A 29 2.67 39.62 -9.41
N ASP A 30 2.51 40.18 -8.20
CA ASP A 30 3.08 41.48 -7.80
C ASP A 30 4.62 41.43 -7.75
N GLY A 31 5.21 40.28 -7.37
CA GLY A 31 6.67 40.05 -7.38
C GLY A 31 7.25 39.94 -8.79
N CYS A 32 6.48 39.42 -9.73
CA CYS A 32 6.89 39.30 -11.15
C CYS A 32 6.91 40.69 -11.84
N MET A 33 5.99 41.57 -11.48
CA MET A 33 5.91 42.93 -12.02
C MET A 33 6.99 43.88 -11.46
N ASN A 34 7.55 43.58 -10.28
CA ASN A 34 8.47 44.48 -9.56
C ASN A 34 9.96 44.05 -9.66
N GLY A 35 10.31 43.12 -10.54
CA GLY A 35 11.72 42.78 -10.89
C GLY A 35 12.52 42.01 -9.84
N ASN A 36 11.92 41.54 -8.74
CA ASN A 36 12.59 40.72 -7.70
C ASN A 36 12.48 39.24 -7.97
N PHE A 37 13.15 38.79 -9.04
CA PHE A 37 13.05 37.44 -9.58
C PHE A 37 13.51 36.32 -8.61
N ASN A 38 14.44 36.61 -7.70
CA ASN A 38 14.99 35.61 -6.77
C ASN A 38 14.04 35.22 -5.63
N ASN A 39 13.17 36.12 -5.20
CA ASN A 39 12.18 35.83 -4.15
C ASN A 39 10.92 35.12 -4.68
N THR A 40 10.58 35.32 -5.94
CA THR A 40 9.41 34.69 -6.58
C THR A 40 9.65 33.21 -6.90
N LEU A 41 10.88 32.79 -7.22
CA LEU A 41 11.24 31.39 -7.41
C LEU A 41 11.15 30.59 -6.10
N ALA A 42 11.55 31.15 -4.97
CA ALA A 42 11.46 30.49 -3.66
C ALA A 42 10.00 30.29 -3.21
N LEU A 43 9.12 31.26 -3.45
CA LEU A 43 7.70 31.16 -3.09
C LEU A 43 6.91 30.22 -4.02
N GLY A 44 7.23 30.23 -5.33
CA GLY A 44 6.64 29.31 -6.31
C GLY A 44 6.97 27.84 -6.00
N GLY A 45 8.21 27.56 -5.61
CA GLY A 45 8.65 26.22 -5.19
C GLY A 45 7.91 25.71 -3.95
N ALA A 46 7.68 26.58 -2.96
CA ALA A 46 6.98 26.21 -1.73
C ALA A 46 5.52 25.79 -1.97
N VAL A 47 4.81 26.48 -2.90
CA VAL A 47 3.41 26.17 -3.23
C VAL A 47 3.30 24.82 -3.95
N ILE A 48 4.24 24.51 -4.85
CA ILE A 48 4.26 23.23 -5.58
C ILE A 48 4.53 22.06 -4.60
N VAL A 49 5.50 22.21 -3.70
CA VAL A 49 5.84 21.19 -2.70
C VAL A 49 4.67 20.96 -1.75
N THR A 50 4.00 22.03 -1.28
CA THR A 50 2.82 21.90 -0.40
C THR A 50 1.65 21.25 -1.13
N GLY A 51 1.45 21.53 -2.42
CA GLY A 51 0.43 20.87 -3.25
C GLY A 51 0.69 19.39 -3.44
N ILE A 52 1.94 18.98 -3.66
CA ILE A 52 2.34 17.57 -3.79
C ILE A 52 2.14 16.82 -2.47
N ILE A 53 2.56 17.42 -1.34
CA ILE A 53 2.38 16.82 0.01
C ILE A 53 0.89 16.68 0.32
N PHE A 54 0.08 17.70 0.02
CA PHE A 54 -1.37 17.68 0.24
C PHE A 54 -2.05 16.60 -0.62
N TRP A 55 -1.67 16.49 -1.90
CA TRP A 55 -2.19 15.45 -2.80
C TRP A 55 -1.81 14.03 -2.35
N TRP A 56 -0.59 13.84 -1.84
CA TRP A 56 -0.12 12.57 -1.29
C TRP A 56 -0.88 12.20 -0.01
N GLN A 57 -1.10 13.16 0.88
CA GLN A 57 -1.84 13.00 2.13
C GLN A 57 -3.32 12.69 1.88
N GLN A 58 -3.91 13.28 0.85
CA GLN A 58 -5.29 12.98 0.46
C GLN A 58 -5.45 11.58 -0.14
N ARG A 59 -4.46 11.10 -0.90
CA ARG A 59 -4.43 9.72 -1.40
C ARG A 59 -4.36 8.70 -0.25
N GLN A 60 -3.55 8.93 0.77
CA GLN A 60 -3.47 8.05 1.94
C GLN A 60 -4.79 8.02 2.73
N SER A 61 -5.47 9.14 2.88
CA SER A 61 -6.76 9.20 3.59
C SER A 61 -7.89 8.46 2.89
N GLN A 62 -7.87 8.38 1.58
CA GLN A 62 -8.84 7.59 0.80
C GLN A 62 -8.57 6.08 0.92
N ALA A 63 -7.30 5.68 0.90
CA ALA A 63 -6.90 4.29 1.07
C ALA A 63 -7.33 3.75 2.46
N THR A 64 -7.14 4.54 3.52
CA THR A 64 -7.51 4.14 4.89
C THR A 64 -9.02 4.03 5.11
N LYS A 65 -9.83 4.87 4.44
CA LYS A 65 -11.30 4.80 4.50
C LYS A 65 -11.85 3.59 3.75
N ASN A 66 -11.26 3.28 2.59
CA ASN A 66 -11.64 2.09 1.81
C ASN A 66 -11.26 0.79 2.55
N LEU A 67 -10.10 0.75 3.22
CA LEU A 67 -9.69 -0.38 4.06
C LEU A 67 -10.67 -0.64 5.22
N LYS A 68 -11.16 0.38 5.91
CA LYS A 68 -12.15 0.22 7.00
C LYS A 68 -13.48 -0.34 6.51
N ASN A 69 -13.97 0.09 5.34
CA ASN A 69 -15.22 -0.43 4.78
C ASN A 69 -15.08 -1.88 4.29
N VAL A 70 -13.96 -2.21 3.65
CA VAL A 70 -13.65 -3.58 3.23
C VAL A 70 -13.52 -4.50 4.45
N ASP A 71 -12.90 -4.04 5.53
CA ASP A 71 -12.74 -4.81 6.76
C ASP A 71 -14.09 -5.20 7.40
N GLN A 72 -15.05 -4.27 7.50
CA GLN A 72 -16.38 -4.58 8.04
C GLN A 72 -17.19 -5.54 7.15
N THR A 73 -17.09 -5.39 5.83
CA THR A 73 -17.77 -6.30 4.90
C THR A 73 -17.21 -7.71 4.99
N MET A 74 -15.88 -7.84 5.11
CA MET A 74 -15.20 -9.13 5.28
C MET A 74 -15.53 -9.77 6.63
N LEU A 75 -15.59 -9.01 7.71
CA LEU A 75 -16.02 -9.52 9.03
C LEU A 75 -17.42 -10.13 8.99
N THR A 76 -18.37 -9.46 8.32
CA THR A 76 -19.71 -10.01 8.17
C THR A 76 -19.75 -11.26 7.30
N HIS A 77 -18.89 -11.34 6.28
CA HIS A 77 -18.74 -12.53 5.45
C HIS A 77 -18.20 -13.73 6.26
N TYR A 78 -17.18 -13.53 7.08
CA TYR A 78 -16.60 -14.60 7.91
C TYR A 78 -17.54 -15.07 9.01
N ARG A 79 -18.30 -14.17 9.65
CA ARG A 79 -19.34 -14.55 10.60
C ARG A 79 -20.47 -15.34 9.96
N LYS A 80 -20.87 -14.98 8.73
CA LYS A 80 -21.85 -15.77 7.95
C LYS A 80 -21.32 -17.16 7.57
N ALA A 81 -20.02 -17.31 7.43
CA ALA A 81 -19.36 -18.59 7.20
C ALA A 81 -19.22 -19.44 8.49
N GLY A 82 -19.75 -18.95 9.63
CA GLY A 82 -19.78 -19.68 10.91
C GLY A 82 -18.51 -19.53 11.75
N MET A 83 -17.62 -18.57 11.45
CA MET A 83 -16.39 -18.34 12.21
C MET A 83 -16.69 -17.54 13.49
N SER A 84 -16.09 -17.95 14.60
CA SER A 84 -16.06 -17.17 15.84
C SER A 84 -15.18 -15.93 15.70
N ASP A 85 -15.28 -14.99 16.62
CA ASP A 85 -14.42 -13.79 16.59
C ASP A 85 -12.92 -14.15 16.80
N GLU A 86 -12.64 -15.20 17.56
CA GLU A 86 -11.28 -15.73 17.76
C GLU A 86 -10.74 -16.39 16.48
N ASP A 87 -11.56 -17.19 15.79
CA ASP A 87 -11.19 -17.77 14.49
C ASP A 87 -10.92 -16.70 13.44
N ILE A 88 -11.72 -15.63 13.44
CA ILE A 88 -11.53 -14.49 12.53
C ILE A 88 -10.20 -13.77 12.83
N GLN A 89 -9.85 -13.59 14.10
CA GLN A 89 -8.58 -12.97 14.47
C GLN A 89 -7.40 -13.84 14.01
N PHE A 90 -7.43 -15.14 14.34
CA PHE A 90 -6.40 -16.08 13.89
C PHE A 90 -6.26 -16.13 12.37
N PHE A 91 -7.38 -16.17 11.66
CA PHE A 91 -7.41 -16.12 10.21
C PHE A 91 -6.75 -14.86 9.66
N ARG A 92 -7.07 -13.69 10.21
CA ARG A 92 -6.49 -12.40 9.79
C ARG A 92 -4.99 -12.33 10.02
N GLU A 93 -4.52 -12.79 11.15
CA GLU A 93 -3.08 -12.84 11.47
C GLU A 93 -2.33 -13.78 10.52
N THR A 94 -2.87 -14.96 10.27
CA THR A 94 -2.32 -15.93 9.33
C THR A 94 -2.27 -15.36 7.90
N MET A 95 -3.37 -14.75 7.45
CA MET A 95 -3.44 -14.17 6.11
C MET A 95 -2.58 -12.92 5.96
N SER A 96 -2.41 -12.12 7.01
CA SER A 96 -1.47 -10.99 6.99
C SER A 96 -0.04 -11.47 6.80
N THR A 97 0.38 -12.49 7.56
CA THR A 97 1.71 -13.10 7.44
C THR A 97 1.93 -13.69 6.04
N ALA A 98 0.93 -14.40 5.51
CA ALA A 98 1.01 -14.98 4.16
C ALA A 98 1.13 -13.90 3.08
N LYS A 99 0.39 -12.80 3.23
CA LYS A 99 0.49 -11.66 2.31
C LYS A 99 1.89 -11.05 2.31
N ASP A 100 2.47 -10.80 3.47
CA ASP A 100 3.81 -10.24 3.60
C ASP A 100 4.86 -11.17 2.98
N GLN A 101 4.72 -12.48 3.17
CA GLN A 101 5.59 -13.49 2.55
C GLN A 101 5.46 -13.52 1.02
N ILE A 102 4.25 -13.41 0.47
CA ILE A 102 4.02 -13.33 -0.99
C ILE A 102 4.63 -12.06 -1.56
N ASP A 103 4.48 -10.93 -0.88
CA ASP A 103 5.05 -9.65 -1.31
C ASP A 103 6.59 -9.71 -1.26
N GLN A 104 7.18 -10.36 -0.25
CA GLN A 104 8.62 -10.59 -0.17
C GLN A 104 9.11 -11.56 -1.24
N LEU A 105 8.39 -12.65 -1.52
CA LEU A 105 8.69 -13.57 -2.62
C LEU A 105 8.70 -12.83 -3.95
N ASN A 106 7.70 -11.98 -4.21
CA ASN A 106 7.63 -11.17 -5.41
C ASN A 106 8.84 -10.23 -5.56
N GLN A 107 9.27 -9.56 -4.49
CA GLN A 107 10.47 -8.73 -4.49
C GLN A 107 11.72 -9.54 -4.78
N ASN A 108 11.86 -10.71 -4.15
CA ASN A 108 12.99 -11.61 -4.37
C ASN A 108 13.04 -12.10 -5.84
N MET A 109 11.89 -12.48 -6.42
CA MET A 109 11.81 -12.93 -7.82
C MET A 109 12.20 -11.84 -8.82
N GLN A 110 11.99 -10.57 -8.48
CA GLN A 110 12.36 -9.43 -9.33
C GLN A 110 13.81 -8.99 -9.18
N SER A 111 14.50 -9.37 -8.10
CA SER A 111 15.82 -8.86 -7.75
C SER A 111 16.97 -9.44 -8.59
N VAL A 112 16.81 -10.66 -9.10
CA VAL A 112 17.83 -11.42 -9.85
C VAL A 112 17.25 -11.89 -11.19
N SER A 113 18.02 -11.74 -12.28
CA SER A 113 17.59 -12.14 -13.64
C SER A 113 17.19 -13.62 -13.73
N LYS A 114 17.91 -14.51 -13.04
CA LYS A 114 17.62 -15.92 -12.97
C LYS A 114 16.25 -16.21 -12.34
N PHE A 115 15.89 -15.49 -11.30
CA PHE A 115 14.58 -15.63 -10.66
C PHE A 115 13.44 -15.06 -11.51
N ARG A 116 13.70 -14.00 -12.27
CA ARG A 116 12.72 -13.47 -13.24
C ARG A 116 12.41 -14.50 -14.32
N ALA A 117 13.41 -15.27 -14.78
CA ALA A 117 13.18 -16.36 -15.73
C ALA A 117 12.31 -17.49 -15.11
N ILE A 118 12.52 -17.83 -13.83
CA ILE A 118 11.69 -18.80 -13.11
C ILE A 118 10.26 -18.28 -12.97
N GLU A 119 10.08 -16.99 -12.60
CA GLU A 119 8.75 -16.40 -12.50
C GLU A 119 8.01 -16.40 -13.84
N LEU A 120 8.70 -16.16 -14.95
CA LEU A 120 8.10 -16.20 -16.28
C LEU A 120 7.68 -17.62 -16.71
N HIS A 121 8.37 -18.66 -16.24
CA HIS A 121 8.08 -20.03 -16.64
C HIS A 121 7.10 -20.75 -15.70
N SER A 122 7.28 -20.58 -14.39
CA SER A 122 6.57 -21.36 -13.36
C SER A 122 5.57 -20.51 -12.56
N GLU A 123 5.59 -19.20 -12.71
CA GLU A 123 4.67 -18.22 -12.10
C GLU A 123 4.43 -18.42 -10.58
N PRO A 124 5.44 -18.73 -9.73
CA PRO A 124 5.23 -19.06 -8.33
C PRO A 124 4.53 -17.94 -7.54
N VAL A 125 4.79 -16.67 -7.84
CA VAL A 125 4.11 -15.54 -7.20
C VAL A 125 2.64 -15.48 -7.61
N LYS A 126 2.33 -15.70 -8.88
CA LYS A 126 0.96 -15.70 -9.39
C LYS A 126 0.14 -16.85 -8.79
N VAL A 127 0.72 -18.06 -8.70
CA VAL A 127 0.09 -19.22 -8.05
C VAL A 127 -0.15 -18.92 -6.56
N SER A 128 0.85 -18.39 -5.85
CA SER A 128 0.73 -18.02 -4.43
C SER A 128 -0.40 -17.01 -4.20
N ARG A 129 -0.51 -15.99 -5.05
CA ARG A 129 -1.61 -15.02 -5.00
C ARG A 129 -2.98 -15.63 -5.31
N ALA A 130 -3.05 -16.61 -6.20
CA ALA A 130 -4.30 -17.31 -6.51
C ALA A 130 -4.77 -18.14 -5.32
N ILE A 131 -3.87 -18.90 -4.68
CA ILE A 131 -4.17 -19.65 -3.45
C ILE A 131 -4.65 -18.69 -2.35
N PHE A 132 -3.91 -17.60 -2.12
CA PHE A 132 -4.29 -16.56 -1.14
C PHE A 132 -5.70 -16.02 -1.37
N LYS A 133 -6.03 -15.64 -2.60
CA LYS A 133 -7.36 -15.15 -2.96
C LYS A 133 -8.46 -16.18 -2.70
N THR A 134 -8.19 -17.45 -3.03
CA THR A 134 -9.13 -18.55 -2.78
C THR A 134 -9.43 -18.71 -1.30
N ILE A 135 -8.41 -18.63 -0.43
CA ILE A 135 -8.58 -18.73 1.03
C ILE A 135 -9.36 -17.52 1.57
N VAL A 136 -9.11 -16.30 1.07
CA VAL A 136 -9.84 -15.10 1.48
C VAL A 136 -11.33 -15.19 1.16
N VAL A 137 -11.67 -15.76 -0.01
CA VAL A 137 -13.07 -15.94 -0.43
C VAL A 137 -13.73 -17.10 0.33
N GLU A 138 -13.00 -18.17 0.57
CA GLU A 138 -13.46 -19.39 1.23
C GLU A 138 -12.58 -19.73 2.44
N PRO A 139 -12.82 -19.12 3.61
CA PRO A 139 -11.96 -19.30 4.80
C PRO A 139 -11.84 -20.75 5.26
N GLN A 140 -12.84 -21.56 5.00
CA GLN A 140 -12.83 -22.99 5.31
C GLN A 140 -11.68 -23.76 4.61
N LYS A 141 -11.17 -23.23 3.49
CA LYS A 141 -10.01 -23.78 2.78
C LYS A 141 -8.67 -23.51 3.45
N LEU A 142 -8.63 -22.70 4.51
CA LEU A 142 -7.41 -22.44 5.27
C LEU A 142 -6.73 -23.74 5.73
N HIS A 143 -7.51 -24.69 6.19
CA HIS A 143 -7.00 -25.99 6.66
C HIS A 143 -6.36 -26.82 5.54
N ALA A 144 -7.00 -26.84 4.37
CA ALA A 144 -6.47 -27.54 3.20
C ALA A 144 -5.21 -26.89 2.64
N ALA A 145 -5.03 -25.58 2.87
CA ALA A 145 -3.88 -24.81 2.44
C ALA A 145 -2.78 -24.69 3.50
N SER A 146 -2.88 -25.37 4.63
CA SER A 146 -1.94 -25.28 5.75
C SER A 146 -0.50 -25.59 5.35
N ASP A 147 -0.27 -26.64 4.58
CA ASP A 147 1.06 -26.99 4.07
C ASP A 147 1.67 -25.89 3.20
N PHE A 148 0.85 -25.25 2.38
CA PHE A 148 1.31 -24.13 1.57
C PHE A 148 1.69 -22.93 2.47
N LEU A 149 0.84 -22.56 3.40
CA LEU A 149 1.01 -21.37 4.24
C LEU A 149 2.17 -21.48 5.22
N TYR A 150 2.33 -22.65 5.85
CA TYR A 150 3.30 -22.84 6.94
C TYR A 150 4.60 -23.51 6.52
N ARG A 151 4.64 -24.15 5.36
CA ARG A 151 5.83 -24.87 4.90
C ARG A 151 6.34 -24.36 3.56
N HIS A 152 5.53 -24.40 2.50
CA HIS A 152 6.01 -24.10 1.15
C HIS A 152 6.32 -22.62 0.94
N LEU A 153 5.42 -21.74 1.31
CA LEU A 153 5.58 -20.29 1.11
C LEU A 153 6.78 -19.73 1.89
N PRO A 154 6.92 -19.97 3.21
CA PRO A 154 8.10 -19.49 3.95
C PRO A 154 9.40 -20.10 3.44
N THR A 155 9.40 -21.38 3.03
CA THR A 155 10.58 -22.02 2.44
C THR A 155 11.00 -21.36 1.14
N MET A 156 10.08 -21.04 0.24
CA MET A 156 10.38 -20.33 -1.01
C MET A 156 10.99 -18.94 -0.74
N VAL A 157 10.43 -18.20 0.22
CA VAL A 157 10.94 -16.88 0.63
C VAL A 157 12.36 -17.01 1.18
N ASP A 158 12.61 -17.98 2.06
CA ASP A 158 13.92 -18.17 2.68
C ASP A 158 14.99 -18.62 1.67
N LEU A 159 14.68 -19.59 0.80
CA LEU A 159 15.58 -20.04 -0.26
C LEU A 159 15.97 -18.92 -1.23
N THR A 160 14.98 -18.13 -1.67
CA THR A 160 15.25 -17.01 -2.57
C THR A 160 16.09 -15.94 -1.90
N LYS A 161 15.83 -15.64 -0.63
CA LYS A 161 16.61 -14.67 0.17
C LYS A 161 18.06 -15.13 0.36
N LYS A 162 18.27 -16.40 0.69
CA LYS A 162 19.62 -16.98 0.85
C LYS A 162 20.39 -16.95 -0.47
N HIS A 163 19.76 -17.31 -1.58
CA HIS A 163 20.41 -17.26 -2.90
C HIS A 163 20.83 -15.83 -3.27
N ILE A 164 19.97 -14.83 -3.01
CA ILE A 164 20.30 -13.42 -3.25
C ILE A 164 21.52 -13.01 -2.42
N ALA A 165 21.59 -13.44 -1.14
CA ALA A 165 22.70 -13.11 -0.27
C ALA A 165 24.02 -13.71 -0.81
N ILE A 166 24.01 -14.96 -1.24
CA ILE A 166 25.19 -15.63 -1.83
C ILE A 166 25.62 -14.93 -3.10
N SER A 167 24.70 -14.65 -4.03
CA SER A 167 25.00 -13.99 -5.29
C SER A 167 25.61 -12.58 -5.10
N LYS A 168 25.26 -11.89 -4.03
CA LYS A 168 25.88 -10.57 -3.69
C LYS A 168 27.31 -10.71 -3.19
N HIS A 169 27.68 -11.81 -2.54
CA HIS A 169 29.05 -12.07 -2.10
C HIS A 169 29.96 -12.43 -3.28
N GLU A 170 29.50 -13.28 -4.19
CA GLU A 170 30.29 -13.67 -5.39
C GLU A 170 30.64 -12.48 -6.31
N VAL A 171 29.81 -11.43 -6.33
CA VAL A 171 30.07 -10.21 -7.15
C VAL A 171 31.09 -9.29 -6.48
N LYS A 172 31.27 -9.37 -5.14
CA LYS A 172 32.21 -8.52 -4.40
C LYS A 172 33.67 -9.02 -4.47
N ASP A 173 33.86 -10.30 -4.74
CA ASP A 173 35.17 -10.95 -4.74
C ASP A 173 35.82 -11.00 -6.17
N LYS A 174 35.21 -10.32 -7.14
CA LYS A 174 35.76 -10.08 -8.50
C LYS A 174 36.09 -8.61 -8.69
#